data_270280122d57191ddde61032b6ceee22
#
_entry.id   270280122d57191ddde61032b6ceee22
#
_cell.length_a   1.000
_cell.length_b   1.000
_cell.length_c   1.000
_cell.angle_alpha   90.00
_cell.angle_beta   90.00
_cell.angle_gamma   90.00
#
_symmetry.space_group_name_H-M   'P 1'
#
loop_
_entity.id
_entity.type
_entity.pdbx_description
1 polymer ?
#
loop_
_entity_poly.entity_id
_entity_poly.type
_entity_poly.pdbx_seq_one_letter_code
_entity_poly.pdbx_strand_id
1 'polypeptide(L)'
;MNKEWQIVIAGSGGQGLMLAGNILSRTATQKEDRNATQRNFYGPEKRGGYASTEVKISDEEIIFPNVEEADVIILLHQAAANEYAGRVTENMTVIYDSTEVDISVLKEKPKHCYGIPMTDMIRSIHAVQSLNIMALGALCRLTGVVKEENMLALVCESFPKNTELNTKAFKMGAESIEQAMPAAEQGRVSNGF
;
A
#
# COMPACT_ATOMS: atom_id res chain seq x y z
N MET A 1 2.26 -22.40 -7.48
CA MET A 1 2.02 -22.19 -6.05
C MET A 1 0.92 -21.18 -5.93
N ASN A 2 -0.18 -21.53 -5.29
CA ASN A 2 -1.26 -20.59 -5.01
C ASN A 2 -0.75 -19.59 -4.01
N LYS A 3 -0.77 -18.30 -4.36
CA LYS A 3 -0.20 -17.25 -3.53
C LYS A 3 -1.32 -16.48 -2.84
N GLU A 4 -1.31 -16.50 -1.51
CA GLU A 4 -2.09 -15.58 -0.68
C GLU A 4 -1.23 -14.36 -0.35
N TRP A 5 -1.82 -13.18 -0.43
CA TRP A 5 -1.23 -11.93 0.01
C TRP A 5 -2.01 -11.33 1.18
N GLN A 6 -1.31 -10.91 2.19
CA GLN A 6 -1.84 -10.22 3.36
C GLN A 6 -1.23 -8.82 3.46
N ILE A 7 -2.04 -7.80 3.24
CA ILE A 7 -1.58 -6.43 3.05
C ILE A 7 -2.26 -5.51 4.06
N VAL A 8 -1.48 -4.64 4.68
CA VAL A 8 -1.98 -3.57 5.55
C VAL A 8 -1.61 -2.22 4.95
N ILE A 9 -2.59 -1.32 4.85
CA ILE A 9 -2.36 0.08 4.50
C ILE A 9 -2.83 0.91 5.69
N ALA A 10 -1.90 1.56 6.37
CA ALA A 10 -2.14 2.24 7.63
C ALA A 10 -1.66 3.70 7.60
N GLY A 11 -2.38 4.58 8.27
CA GLY A 11 -2.09 6.00 8.29
C GLY A 11 -3.02 6.73 9.24
N SER A 12 -3.44 7.92 8.82
CA SER A 12 -4.38 8.78 9.56
C SER A 12 -5.71 8.87 8.82
N GLY A 13 -6.77 9.13 9.57
CA GLY A 13 -8.09 9.39 9.02
C GLY A 13 -8.07 10.56 8.02
N GLY A 14 -8.64 10.36 6.83
CA GLY A 14 -8.65 11.34 5.74
C GLY A 14 -7.64 11.06 4.61
N GLN A 15 -6.67 10.16 4.79
CA GLN A 15 -5.69 9.80 3.74
C GLN A 15 -6.22 8.82 2.68
N GLY A 16 -7.52 8.46 2.73
CA GLY A 16 -8.14 7.60 1.71
C GLY A 16 -7.76 6.13 1.79
N LEU A 17 -7.40 5.63 2.98
CA LEU A 17 -6.90 4.25 3.20
C LEU A 17 -7.93 3.20 2.79
N MET A 18 -9.20 3.35 3.23
CA MET A 18 -10.28 2.41 2.87
C MET A 18 -10.54 2.37 1.38
N LEU A 19 -10.38 3.51 0.72
CA LEU A 19 -10.52 3.63 -0.73
C LEU A 19 -9.36 2.90 -1.43
N ALA A 20 -8.13 3.02 -0.92
CA ALA A 20 -6.99 2.24 -1.43
C ALA A 20 -7.25 0.74 -1.31
N GLY A 21 -7.68 0.26 -0.14
CA GLY A 21 -8.03 -1.14 0.06
C GLY A 21 -9.16 -1.62 -0.85
N ASN A 22 -10.19 -0.78 -1.07
CA ASN A 22 -11.28 -1.10 -1.99
C ASN A 22 -10.81 -1.22 -3.45
N ILE A 23 -9.97 -0.28 -3.91
CA ILE A 23 -9.41 -0.32 -5.26
C ILE A 23 -8.54 -1.57 -5.42
N LEU A 24 -7.67 -1.88 -4.46
CA LEU A 24 -6.83 -3.08 -4.49
C LEU A 24 -7.67 -4.36 -4.55
N SER A 25 -8.65 -4.50 -3.67
CA SER A 25 -9.55 -5.67 -3.62
C SER A 25 -10.36 -5.82 -4.91
N ARG A 26 -10.91 -4.72 -5.44
CA ARG A 26 -11.66 -4.73 -6.71
C ARG A 26 -10.75 -5.04 -7.90
N THR A 27 -9.51 -4.60 -7.89
CA THR A 27 -8.56 -4.96 -8.96
C THR A 27 -8.35 -6.46 -8.98
N ALA A 28 -8.10 -7.08 -7.83
CA ALA A 28 -7.93 -8.52 -7.72
C ALA A 28 -9.18 -9.28 -8.19
N THR A 29 -10.37 -8.86 -7.75
CA THR A 29 -11.63 -9.59 -8.05
C THR A 29 -12.17 -9.31 -9.44
N GLN A 30 -12.13 -8.07 -9.93
CA GLN A 30 -12.80 -7.69 -11.17
C GLN A 30 -11.90 -7.76 -12.41
N LYS A 31 -10.58 -7.67 -12.23
CA LYS A 31 -9.63 -7.64 -13.35
C LYS A 31 -8.75 -8.89 -13.41
N GLU A 32 -8.62 -9.66 -12.32
CA GLU A 32 -7.70 -10.79 -12.25
C GLU A 32 -8.35 -12.11 -11.79
N ASP A 33 -9.68 -12.10 -11.61
CA ASP A 33 -10.47 -13.30 -11.22
C ASP A 33 -9.92 -14.01 -9.96
N ARG A 34 -9.48 -13.19 -8.97
CA ARG A 34 -8.96 -13.66 -7.68
C ARG A 34 -9.93 -13.32 -6.55
N ASN A 35 -9.83 -14.04 -5.45
CA ASN A 35 -10.59 -13.75 -4.24
C ASN A 35 -9.93 -12.62 -3.44
N ALA A 36 -10.75 -11.73 -2.86
CA ALA A 36 -10.24 -10.70 -1.97
C ALA A 36 -11.22 -10.38 -0.85
N THR A 37 -10.66 -10.07 0.33
CA THR A 37 -11.40 -9.53 1.47
C THR A 37 -10.80 -8.22 1.92
N GLN A 38 -11.63 -7.32 2.47
CA GLN A 38 -11.19 -6.05 3.03
C GLN A 38 -11.81 -5.83 4.40
N ARG A 39 -10.99 -5.37 5.36
CA ARG A 39 -11.42 -4.95 6.69
C ARG A 39 -10.84 -3.59 7.01
N ASN A 40 -11.63 -2.74 7.68
CA ASN A 40 -11.23 -1.39 8.02
C ASN A 40 -11.21 -1.21 9.54
N PHE A 41 -10.20 -0.52 10.04
CA PHE A 41 -10.00 -0.23 11.45
C PHE A 41 -9.80 1.26 11.66
N TYR A 42 -10.26 1.73 12.81
CA TYR A 42 -10.15 3.12 13.23
C TYR A 42 -9.69 3.18 14.69
N GLY A 43 -8.82 4.11 14.99
CA GLY A 43 -8.48 4.45 16.36
C GLY A 43 -9.67 5.10 17.10
N PRO A 44 -9.56 5.26 18.41
CA PRO A 44 -10.61 5.86 19.25
C PRO A 44 -10.80 7.37 19.03
N GLU A 45 -9.86 8.02 18.34
CA GLU A 45 -9.91 9.46 18.08
C GLU A 45 -10.99 9.81 17.05
N LYS A 46 -11.75 10.87 17.34
CA LYS A 46 -12.86 11.31 16.48
C LYS A 46 -12.39 11.89 15.13
N ARG A 47 -11.17 12.41 15.00
CA ARG A 47 -10.58 12.97 13.77
C ARG A 47 -9.06 12.87 13.80
N GLY A 48 -8.45 12.59 12.66
CA GLY A 48 -6.99 12.60 12.47
C GLY A 48 -6.22 11.52 13.21
N GLY A 49 -6.91 10.59 13.88
CA GLY A 49 -6.29 9.45 14.54
C GLY A 49 -5.90 8.34 13.58
N TYR A 50 -5.32 7.31 14.16
CA TYR A 50 -4.97 6.10 13.45
C TYR A 50 -6.15 5.50 12.68
N ALA A 51 -5.88 5.09 11.48
CA ALA A 51 -6.79 4.27 10.68
C ALA A 51 -5.98 3.29 9.80
N SER A 52 -6.58 2.15 9.50
CA SER A 52 -5.98 1.19 8.56
C SER A 52 -7.05 0.43 7.79
N THR A 53 -6.61 -0.14 6.68
CA THR A 53 -7.34 -1.14 5.93
C THR A 53 -6.45 -2.36 5.75
N GLU A 54 -7.01 -3.52 5.99
CA GLU A 54 -6.40 -4.82 5.77
C GLU A 54 -7.02 -5.45 4.54
N VAL A 55 -6.21 -5.95 3.64
CA VAL A 55 -6.64 -6.62 2.42
C VAL A 55 -5.95 -7.98 2.33
N LYS A 56 -6.75 -9.03 2.14
CA LYS A 56 -6.26 -10.36 1.84
C LYS A 56 -6.67 -10.69 0.41
N ILE A 57 -5.73 -11.18 -0.41
CA ILE A 57 -5.95 -11.58 -1.81
C ILE A 57 -5.43 -12.99 -1.99
N SER A 58 -6.23 -13.86 -2.60
CA SER A 58 -5.88 -15.26 -2.78
C SER A 58 -6.41 -15.81 -4.12
N ASP A 59 -5.68 -16.74 -4.69
CA ASP A 59 -6.15 -17.52 -5.85
C ASP A 59 -7.21 -18.57 -5.42
N GLU A 60 -7.25 -18.91 -4.13
CA GLU A 60 -8.23 -19.85 -3.54
C GLU A 60 -9.27 -19.11 -2.69
N GLU A 61 -10.30 -19.83 -2.25
CA GLU A 61 -11.32 -19.31 -1.36
C GLU A 61 -10.71 -18.84 -0.02
N ILE A 62 -11.04 -17.64 0.41
CA ILE A 62 -10.57 -17.06 1.68
C ILE A 62 -11.54 -17.45 2.80
N ILE A 63 -11.14 -18.43 3.60
CA ILE A 63 -11.96 -18.92 4.74
C ILE A 63 -11.86 -17.94 5.93
N PHE A 64 -10.66 -17.41 6.19
CA PHE A 64 -10.40 -16.48 7.29
C PHE A 64 -10.03 -15.08 6.74
N PRO A 65 -10.94 -14.10 6.84
CA PRO A 65 -10.75 -12.78 6.22
C PRO A 65 -9.75 -11.88 6.95
N ASN A 66 -9.29 -12.27 8.15
CA ASN A 66 -8.37 -11.46 8.95
C ASN A 66 -6.94 -11.58 8.41
N VAL A 67 -6.23 -10.47 8.42
CA VAL A 67 -4.78 -10.47 8.27
C VAL A 67 -4.17 -10.92 9.60
N GLU A 68 -3.43 -12.02 9.58
CA GLU A 68 -2.77 -12.59 10.75
C GLU A 68 -1.31 -12.13 10.81
N GLU A 69 -0.60 -12.31 9.70
CA GLU A 69 0.76 -11.84 9.51
C GLU A 69 0.87 -11.17 8.13
N ALA A 70 1.10 -9.86 8.13
CA ALA A 70 1.14 -9.11 6.88
C ALA A 70 2.43 -9.42 6.09
N ASP A 71 2.29 -9.71 4.79
CA ASP A 71 3.43 -9.77 3.87
C ASP A 71 3.99 -8.35 3.64
N VAL A 72 3.07 -7.38 3.51
CA VAL A 72 3.42 -5.99 3.25
C VAL A 72 2.60 -5.06 4.14
N ILE A 73 3.28 -4.10 4.75
CA ILE A 73 2.64 -3.00 5.46
C ILE A 73 3.07 -1.66 4.86
N ILE A 74 2.09 -0.79 4.60
CA ILE A 74 2.31 0.58 4.14
C ILE A 74 1.97 1.53 5.28
N LEU A 75 2.95 2.36 5.69
CA LEU A 75 2.81 3.32 6.78
C LEU A 75 2.84 4.75 6.21
N LEU A 76 1.69 5.43 6.21
CA LEU A 76 1.52 6.77 5.63
C LEU A 76 1.49 7.91 6.65
N HIS A 77 1.56 7.60 7.95
CA HIS A 77 1.52 8.60 9.02
C HIS A 77 2.15 8.05 10.30
N GLN A 78 2.75 8.93 11.12
CA GLN A 78 3.41 8.54 12.36
C GLN A 78 2.50 7.80 13.35
N ALA A 79 1.22 8.16 13.42
CA ALA A 79 0.27 7.45 14.28
C ALA A 79 0.16 5.96 13.92
N ALA A 80 0.22 5.63 12.62
CA ALA A 80 0.24 4.24 12.16
C ALA A 80 1.54 3.54 12.51
N ALA A 81 2.69 4.19 12.34
CA ALA A 81 3.98 3.62 12.73
C ALA A 81 4.05 3.31 14.23
N ASN A 82 3.51 4.19 15.07
CA ASN A 82 3.43 3.97 16.52
C ASN A 82 2.52 2.77 16.86
N GLU A 83 1.36 2.65 16.21
CA GLU A 83 0.42 1.52 16.42
C GLU A 83 1.04 0.19 16.02
N TYR A 84 1.78 0.16 14.90
CA TYR A 84 2.41 -1.05 14.39
C TYR A 84 3.84 -1.28 14.92
N ALA A 85 4.36 -0.43 15.79
CA ALA A 85 5.75 -0.49 16.29
C ALA A 85 6.16 -1.85 16.88
N GLY A 86 5.23 -2.56 17.50
CA GLY A 86 5.46 -3.89 18.08
C GLY A 86 4.85 -5.04 17.28
N ARG A 87 4.28 -4.77 16.10
CA ARG A 87 3.59 -5.75 15.25
C ARG A 87 4.37 -6.03 13.96
N VAL A 88 5.26 -5.12 13.57
CA VAL A 88 6.17 -5.31 12.45
C VAL A 88 7.25 -6.31 12.85
N THR A 89 7.47 -7.32 12.01
CA THR A 89 8.49 -8.36 12.17
C THR A 89 9.55 -8.27 11.08
N GLU A 90 10.68 -8.96 11.27
CA GLU A 90 11.76 -8.97 10.29
C GLU A 90 11.38 -9.53 8.91
N ASN A 91 10.33 -10.37 8.84
CA ASN A 91 9.88 -11.01 7.61
C ASN A 91 8.89 -10.16 6.80
N MET A 92 8.31 -9.13 7.42
CA MET A 92 7.41 -8.20 6.73
C MET A 92 8.18 -7.27 5.82
N THR A 93 7.56 -6.91 4.70
CA THR A 93 8.02 -5.80 3.88
C THR A 93 7.33 -4.52 4.31
N VAL A 94 8.12 -3.46 4.57
CA VAL A 94 7.59 -2.16 4.97
C VAL A 94 7.84 -1.13 3.88
N ILE A 95 6.79 -0.45 3.44
CA ILE A 95 6.84 0.77 2.63
C ILE A 95 6.37 1.90 3.54
N TYR A 96 7.08 3.01 3.59
CA TYR A 96 6.64 4.12 4.44
C TYR A 96 6.85 5.49 3.79
N ASP A 97 6.00 6.43 4.14
CA ASP A 97 6.17 7.83 3.76
C ASP A 97 7.26 8.47 4.63
N SER A 98 8.45 8.63 4.09
CA SER A 98 9.60 9.19 4.83
C SER A 98 9.46 10.68 5.17
N THR A 99 8.46 11.38 4.63
CA THR A 99 8.12 12.75 5.03
C THR A 99 7.36 12.79 6.36
N GLU A 100 6.49 11.81 6.61
CA GLU A 100 5.54 11.82 7.73
C GLU A 100 5.85 10.78 8.81
N VAL A 101 6.80 9.86 8.56
CA VAL A 101 7.08 8.69 9.43
C VAL A 101 8.55 8.61 9.81
N ASP A 102 8.81 8.67 11.10
CA ASP A 102 10.07 8.23 11.70
C ASP A 102 9.99 6.72 11.96
N ILE A 103 10.71 5.95 11.15
CA ILE A 103 10.72 4.48 11.22
C ILE A 103 11.48 3.94 12.44
N SER A 104 12.22 4.77 13.17
CA SER A 104 13.00 4.37 14.35
C SER A 104 12.13 3.85 15.51
N VAL A 105 10.82 4.13 15.47
CA VAL A 105 9.85 3.64 16.47
C VAL A 105 9.60 2.14 16.38
N LEU A 106 9.90 1.49 15.25
CA LEU A 106 9.71 0.05 15.08
C LEU A 106 10.66 -0.72 16.02
N LYS A 107 10.11 -1.70 16.74
CA LYS A 107 10.88 -2.54 17.67
C LYS A 107 11.79 -3.52 16.95
N GLU A 108 11.35 -4.04 15.80
CA GLU A 108 12.13 -4.91 14.94
C GLU A 108 12.41 -4.23 13.61
N LYS A 109 13.58 -4.48 13.04
CA LYS A 109 13.94 -3.98 11.71
C LYS A 109 13.51 -5.00 10.66
N PRO A 110 12.55 -4.66 9.78
CA PRO A 110 12.20 -5.52 8.66
C PRO A 110 13.37 -5.63 7.69
N LYS A 111 13.54 -6.81 7.07
CA LYS A 111 14.60 -7.05 6.06
C LYS A 111 14.43 -6.16 4.84
N HIS A 112 13.18 -5.87 4.49
CA HIS A 112 12.79 -5.04 3.35
C HIS A 112 12.03 -3.81 3.88
N CYS A 113 12.68 -2.65 3.84
CA CYS A 113 12.13 -1.41 4.37
C CYS A 113 12.46 -0.26 3.41
N TYR A 114 11.42 0.32 2.81
CA TYR A 114 11.55 1.30 1.74
C TYR A 114 10.87 2.63 2.12
N GLY A 115 11.68 3.67 2.30
CA GLY A 115 11.21 5.03 2.54
C GLY A 115 11.05 5.80 1.24
N ILE A 116 9.88 6.34 1.01
CA ILE A 116 9.57 7.22 -0.13
C ILE A 116 8.99 8.52 0.43
N PRO A 117 9.47 9.71 0.04
CA PRO A 117 8.93 10.98 0.52
C PRO A 117 7.59 11.31 -0.17
N MET A 118 6.59 10.42 0.01
CA MET A 118 5.33 10.44 -0.74
C MET A 118 4.57 11.75 -0.57
N THR A 119 4.47 12.24 0.67
CA THR A 119 3.74 13.47 0.97
C THR A 119 4.37 14.69 0.27
N ASP A 120 5.69 14.83 0.28
CA ASP A 120 6.37 15.93 -0.41
C ASP A 120 6.21 15.82 -1.93
N MET A 121 6.33 14.62 -2.47
CA MET A 121 6.17 14.37 -3.90
C MET A 121 4.76 14.71 -4.37
N ILE A 122 3.72 14.30 -3.65
CA ILE A 122 2.32 14.60 -3.98
C ILE A 122 2.01 16.09 -3.83
N ARG A 123 2.59 16.76 -2.83
CA ARG A 123 2.47 18.22 -2.67
C ARG A 123 3.08 18.97 -3.88
N SER A 124 4.21 18.50 -4.40
CA SER A 124 4.89 19.12 -5.55
C SER A 124 4.05 19.14 -6.82
N ILE A 125 3.12 18.21 -6.97
CA ILE A 125 2.19 18.14 -8.11
C ILE A 125 0.77 18.59 -7.77
N HIS A 126 0.56 19.20 -6.59
CA HIS A 126 -0.75 19.65 -6.09
C HIS A 126 -1.84 18.57 -6.05
N ALA A 127 -1.47 17.31 -5.80
CA ALA A 127 -2.35 16.14 -5.84
C ALA A 127 -2.49 15.44 -4.47
N VAL A 128 -2.57 16.20 -3.37
CA VAL A 128 -2.58 15.67 -1.99
C VAL A 128 -3.62 14.56 -1.77
N GLN A 129 -4.75 14.61 -2.48
CA GLN A 129 -5.80 13.60 -2.42
C GLN A 129 -5.41 12.26 -3.06
N SER A 130 -4.29 12.21 -3.82
CA SER A 130 -3.82 11.01 -4.53
C SER A 130 -2.67 10.29 -3.81
N LEU A 131 -2.42 10.59 -2.52
CA LEU A 131 -1.39 9.93 -1.72
C LEU A 131 -1.59 8.43 -1.66
N ASN A 132 -2.83 7.99 -1.42
CA ASN A 132 -3.22 6.59 -1.42
C ASN A 132 -3.00 5.90 -2.78
N ILE A 133 -3.20 6.62 -3.88
CA ILE A 133 -2.96 6.10 -5.23
C ILE A 133 -1.45 5.94 -5.51
N MET A 134 -0.64 6.89 -5.04
CA MET A 134 0.81 6.78 -5.09
C MET A 134 1.31 5.56 -4.31
N ALA A 135 0.77 5.34 -3.11
CA ALA A 135 1.10 4.17 -2.30
C ALA A 135 0.72 2.84 -2.99
N LEU A 136 -0.42 2.80 -3.69
CA LEU A 136 -0.81 1.64 -4.50
C LEU A 136 0.15 1.40 -5.67
N GLY A 137 0.67 2.45 -6.31
CA GLY A 137 1.68 2.33 -7.36
C GLY A 137 2.98 1.69 -6.83
N ALA A 138 3.44 2.15 -5.68
CA ALA A 138 4.60 1.57 -5.01
C ALA A 138 4.37 0.09 -4.62
N LEU A 139 3.20 -0.23 -4.07
CA LEU A 139 2.81 -1.60 -3.72
C LEU A 139 2.84 -2.53 -4.94
N CYS A 140 2.16 -2.14 -6.02
CA CYS A 140 2.07 -2.98 -7.23
C CYS A 140 3.44 -3.23 -7.83
N ARG A 141 4.27 -2.20 -7.99
CA ARG A 141 5.63 -2.31 -8.53
C ARG A 141 6.51 -3.22 -7.69
N LEU A 142 6.46 -3.07 -6.36
CA LEU A 142 7.30 -3.85 -5.45
C LEU A 142 6.92 -5.32 -5.42
N THR A 143 5.61 -5.61 -5.42
CA THR A 143 5.11 -6.95 -5.07
C THR A 143 4.56 -7.75 -6.24
N GLY A 144 4.09 -7.08 -7.27
CA GLY A 144 3.30 -7.72 -8.33
C GLY A 144 2.00 -8.35 -7.82
N VAL A 145 1.48 -7.92 -6.64
CA VAL A 145 0.27 -8.46 -6.03
C VAL A 145 -0.93 -8.44 -6.97
N VAL A 146 -1.02 -7.40 -7.79
CA VAL A 146 -1.88 -7.29 -8.97
C VAL A 146 -1.08 -6.59 -10.07
N LYS A 147 -1.47 -6.77 -11.33
CA LYS A 147 -0.82 -6.10 -12.45
C LYS A 147 -1.05 -4.59 -12.40
N GLU A 148 0.02 -3.82 -12.61
CA GLU A 148 -0.03 -2.35 -12.62
C GLU A 148 -1.06 -1.80 -13.60
N GLU A 149 -1.16 -2.39 -14.80
CA GLU A 149 -2.13 -2.01 -15.83
C GLU A 149 -3.58 -2.17 -15.36
N ASN A 150 -3.88 -3.27 -14.64
CA ASN A 150 -5.21 -3.55 -14.10
C ASN A 150 -5.55 -2.59 -12.96
N MET A 151 -4.61 -2.34 -12.07
CA MET A 151 -4.77 -1.37 -10.98
C MET A 151 -4.99 0.04 -11.53
N LEU A 152 -4.19 0.47 -12.49
CA LEU A 152 -4.31 1.79 -13.09
C LEU A 152 -5.62 1.96 -13.84
N ALA A 153 -6.08 0.93 -14.57
CA ALA A 153 -7.39 0.94 -15.23
C ALA A 153 -8.50 1.16 -14.20
N LEU A 154 -8.49 0.43 -13.08
CA LEU A 154 -9.50 0.58 -12.04
C LEU A 154 -9.44 1.94 -11.33
N VAL A 155 -8.24 2.49 -11.11
CA VAL A 155 -8.05 3.86 -10.62
C VAL A 155 -8.72 4.88 -11.56
N CYS A 156 -8.47 4.78 -12.87
CA CYS A 156 -9.06 5.67 -13.86
C CYS A 156 -10.59 5.55 -13.91
N GLU A 157 -11.11 4.34 -13.85
CA GLU A 157 -12.56 4.07 -13.76
C GLU A 157 -13.20 4.66 -12.50
N SER A 158 -12.49 4.57 -11.36
CA SER A 158 -12.97 5.08 -10.07
C SER A 158 -12.94 6.61 -9.96
N PHE A 159 -12.04 7.26 -10.70
CA PHE A 159 -11.83 8.71 -10.64
C PHE A 159 -11.79 9.38 -12.03
N PRO A 160 -12.88 9.33 -12.79
CA PRO A 160 -12.89 9.82 -14.19
C PRO A 160 -12.55 11.33 -14.31
N LYS A 161 -12.80 12.13 -13.26
CA LYS A 161 -12.47 13.57 -13.25
C LYS A 161 -11.01 13.87 -12.90
N ASN A 162 -10.30 12.93 -12.28
CA ASN A 162 -8.94 13.10 -11.79
C ASN A 162 -7.96 12.09 -12.39
N THR A 163 -8.30 11.50 -13.54
CA THR A 163 -7.55 10.42 -14.19
C THR A 163 -6.07 10.79 -14.40
N GLU A 164 -5.80 11.99 -14.91
CA GLU A 164 -4.43 12.44 -15.19
C GLU A 164 -3.58 12.54 -13.93
N LEU A 165 -4.10 13.20 -12.89
CA LEU A 165 -3.39 13.37 -11.61
C LEU A 165 -3.17 12.03 -10.91
N ASN A 166 -4.18 11.16 -10.90
CA ASN A 166 -4.07 9.85 -10.29
C ASN A 166 -3.12 8.93 -11.06
N THR A 167 -3.14 8.98 -12.39
CA THR A 167 -2.16 8.26 -13.23
C THR A 167 -0.74 8.72 -12.94
N LYS A 168 -0.52 10.03 -12.83
CA LYS A 168 0.78 10.60 -12.48
C LYS A 168 1.23 10.15 -11.08
N ALA A 169 0.35 10.25 -10.08
CA ALA A 169 0.64 9.83 -8.71
C ALA A 169 0.99 8.33 -8.64
N PHE A 170 0.23 7.47 -9.30
CA PHE A 170 0.48 6.04 -9.38
C PHE A 170 1.87 5.73 -9.95
N LYS A 171 2.20 6.31 -11.11
CA LYS A 171 3.50 6.13 -11.76
C LYS A 171 4.66 6.64 -10.90
N MET A 172 4.49 7.80 -10.26
CA MET A 172 5.49 8.33 -9.33
C MET A 172 5.76 7.34 -8.18
N GLY A 173 4.73 6.71 -7.62
CA GLY A 173 4.89 5.68 -6.59
C GLY A 173 5.65 4.46 -7.09
N ALA A 174 5.30 3.96 -8.27
CA ALA A 174 5.95 2.83 -8.91
C ALA A 174 7.44 3.10 -9.21
N GLU A 175 7.76 4.28 -9.75
CA GLU A 175 9.13 4.66 -10.06
C GLU A 175 9.97 4.90 -8.79
N SER A 176 9.37 5.51 -7.77
CA SER A 176 10.08 5.83 -6.52
C SER A 176 10.44 4.60 -5.71
N ILE A 177 9.57 3.58 -5.66
CA ILE A 177 9.88 2.33 -4.97
C ILE A 177 11.02 1.59 -5.67
N GLU A 178 11.05 1.59 -6.99
CA GLU A 178 12.12 0.97 -7.78
C GLU A 178 13.48 1.64 -7.49
N GLN A 179 13.50 2.98 -7.35
CA GLN A 179 14.71 3.72 -6.99
C GLN A 179 15.14 3.48 -5.53
N ALA A 180 14.19 3.22 -4.62
CA ALA A 180 14.46 2.94 -3.22
C ALA A 180 14.99 1.52 -2.97
N MET A 181 14.79 0.61 -3.93
CA MET A 181 15.27 -0.77 -3.85
C MET A 181 16.79 -0.85 -4.08
N PRO A 182 17.51 -1.73 -3.35
CA PRO A 182 18.89 -2.04 -3.68
C PRO A 182 19.05 -2.55 -5.12
N ALA A 183 20.12 -2.18 -5.78
CA ALA A 183 20.39 -2.57 -7.19
C ALA A 183 20.25 -4.08 -7.46
N ALA A 184 20.58 -4.91 -6.45
CA ALA A 184 20.42 -6.38 -6.54
C ALA A 184 18.95 -6.85 -6.56
N GLU A 185 18.00 -6.02 -6.13
CA GLU A 185 16.57 -6.34 -6.07
C GLU A 185 15.79 -5.75 -7.26
N GLN A 186 16.29 -4.66 -7.88
CA GLN A 186 15.60 -3.96 -8.97
C GLN A 186 15.29 -4.84 -10.20
N GLY A 187 16.10 -5.87 -10.47
CA GLY A 187 15.87 -6.82 -11.56
C GLY A 187 14.82 -7.91 -11.28
N ARG A 188 14.31 -8.03 -10.05
CA ARG A 188 13.34 -9.06 -9.67
C ARG A 188 11.89 -8.62 -9.88
N VAL A 189 11.65 -7.32 -9.93
CA VAL A 189 10.31 -6.71 -10.04
C VAL A 189 9.63 -7.08 -11.37
N SER A 190 10.39 -7.33 -12.43
CA SER A 190 9.87 -7.71 -13.76
C SER A 190 9.40 -9.16 -13.87
N ASN A 191 9.70 -10.03 -12.87
CA ASN A 191 9.43 -11.48 -12.94
C ASN A 191 8.45 -12.00 -11.88
N GLY A 192 7.87 -11.14 -11.02
CA GLY A 192 7.01 -11.52 -9.89
C GLY A 192 7.80 -12.27 -8.79
N PHE A 193 7.52 -11.93 -7.54
CA PHE A 193 8.02 -12.71 -6.39
C PHE A 193 7.40 -14.11 -6.37
#